data_a826e136b1131a9074eca9d9600d0fd2
#
_entry.id   a826e136b1131a9074eca9d9600d0fd2
#
_cell.length_a   1.000
_cell.length_b   1.000
_cell.length_c   1.000
_cell.angle_alpha   90.00
_cell.angle_beta   90.00
_cell.angle_gamma   90.00
#
_symmetry.space_group_name_H-M   'P 1'
#
loop_
_entity.id
_entity.type
_entity.pdbx_description
1 polymer ?
#
loop_
_entity_poly.entity_id
_entity_poly.type
_entity_poly.pdbx_seq_one_letter_code
_entity_poly.pdbx_strand_id
1 'polypeptide(L)'
;MEIDLAELRRVVEILLNDLEQQGYRTVRLDDDYYWEIPKEDLYSPYAAPKDLAMGQLTHDWERLQEILHGSSSPLAYGLVWLSSLLRAIG
;
A
#
# COMPACT_ATOMS: atom_id res chain seq x y z
N MET A 1 20.28 -5.64 0.37
CA MET A 1 19.97 -5.32 1.78
C MET A 1 18.98 -6.31 2.35
N GLU A 2 19.01 -6.52 3.62
CA GLU A 2 18.03 -7.35 4.32
C GLU A 2 17.14 -6.48 5.20
N ILE A 3 15.87 -6.86 5.29
CA ILE A 3 14.90 -6.20 6.15
C ILE A 3 14.33 -7.24 7.11
N ASP A 4 14.48 -6.99 8.39
CA ASP A 4 13.87 -7.80 9.44
C ASP A 4 12.37 -7.51 9.48
N LEU A 5 11.55 -8.55 9.29
CA LEU A 5 10.10 -8.36 9.23
C LEU A 5 9.48 -7.97 10.56
N ALA A 6 10.06 -8.40 11.67
CA ALA A 6 9.57 -8.01 12.99
C ALA A 6 9.82 -6.52 13.23
N GLU A 7 10.98 -6.01 12.83
CA GLU A 7 11.27 -4.58 12.92
C GLU A 7 10.38 -3.78 11.98
N LEU A 8 10.18 -4.24 10.76
CA LEU A 8 9.28 -3.57 9.82
C LEU A 8 7.85 -3.48 10.37
N ARG A 9 7.35 -4.58 10.93
CA ARG A 9 6.03 -4.60 11.58
C ARG A 9 5.96 -3.56 12.70
N ARG A 10 7.01 -3.48 13.51
CA ARG A 10 7.09 -2.52 14.61
C ARG A 10 7.06 -1.09 14.12
N VAL A 11 7.80 -0.77 13.06
CA VAL A 11 7.79 0.57 12.45
C VAL A 11 6.39 0.94 11.97
N VAL A 12 5.71 0.02 11.29
CA VAL A 12 4.33 0.26 10.81
C VAL A 12 3.40 0.55 11.99
N GLU A 13 3.49 -0.23 13.08
CA GLU A 13 2.70 0.02 14.28
C GLU A 13 2.95 1.39 14.88
N ILE A 14 4.21 1.80 14.98
CA ILE A 14 4.58 3.11 15.54
C ILE A 14 3.96 4.23 14.69
N LEU A 15 4.04 4.13 13.37
CA LEU A 15 3.51 5.15 12.47
C LEU A 15 1.99 5.24 12.53
N LEU A 16 1.30 4.10 12.55
CA LEU A 16 -0.16 4.09 12.68
C LEU A 16 -0.62 4.58 14.03
N ASN A 17 0.07 4.19 15.11
CA ASN A 17 -0.24 4.68 16.45
C ASN A 17 -0.04 6.19 16.56
N ASP A 18 0.96 6.74 15.88
CA ASP A 18 1.17 8.19 15.86
C ASP A 18 -0.03 8.93 15.23
N LEU A 19 -0.55 8.40 14.12
CA LEU A 19 -1.77 8.95 13.51
C LEU A 19 -2.95 8.91 14.47
N GLU A 20 -3.16 7.81 15.16
CA GLU A 20 -4.23 7.68 16.16
C GLU A 20 -4.07 8.67 17.32
N GLN A 21 -2.84 8.89 17.78
CA GLN A 21 -2.55 9.85 18.84
C GLN A 21 -2.80 11.29 18.41
N GLN A 22 -2.70 11.58 17.12
CA GLN A 22 -3.07 12.88 16.56
C GLN A 22 -4.59 13.08 16.43
N GLY A 23 -5.37 12.09 16.78
CA GLY A 23 -6.82 12.14 16.75
C GLY A 23 -7.47 11.48 15.53
N TYR A 24 -6.68 10.88 14.66
CA TYR A 24 -7.23 10.19 13.48
C TYR A 24 -7.68 8.77 13.85
N ARG A 25 -8.96 8.56 13.82
CA ARG A 25 -9.53 7.22 13.96
C ARG A 25 -9.71 6.54 12.60
N THR A 26 -9.99 7.35 11.61
CA THR A 26 -10.09 6.96 10.20
C THR A 26 -9.31 7.97 9.38
N VAL A 27 -8.91 7.59 8.19
CA VAL A 27 -8.29 8.49 7.23
C VAL A 27 -9.18 8.60 6.01
N ARG A 28 -9.52 9.83 5.63
CA ARG A 28 -10.28 10.10 4.42
C ARG A 28 -9.34 10.39 3.28
N LEU A 29 -9.52 9.67 2.17
CA LEU A 29 -8.78 9.89 0.93
C LEU A 29 -9.76 10.42 -0.12
N ASP A 30 -9.45 11.59 -0.67
CA ASP A 30 -10.30 12.23 -1.69
C ASP A 30 -9.98 11.73 -3.10
N ASP A 31 -8.72 11.42 -3.36
CA ASP A 31 -8.29 10.82 -4.62
C ASP A 31 -8.49 9.31 -4.57
N ASP A 32 -8.98 8.73 -5.66
CA ASP A 32 -9.23 7.29 -5.73
C ASP A 32 -8.36 6.59 -6.76
N TYR A 33 -7.94 7.31 -7.82
CA TYR A 33 -7.16 6.73 -8.91
C TYR A 33 -5.70 7.16 -8.84
N TYR A 34 -4.80 6.25 -9.22
CA TYR A 34 -3.37 6.49 -9.25
C TYR A 34 -2.71 5.76 -10.41
N TRP A 35 -1.51 6.19 -10.77
CA TRP A 35 -0.70 5.48 -11.76
C TRP A 35 -0.02 4.28 -11.14
N GLU A 36 -0.26 3.10 -11.70
CA GLU A 36 0.41 1.87 -11.32
C GLU A 36 1.58 1.64 -12.29
N ILE A 37 2.78 1.58 -11.74
CA ILE A 37 4.01 1.34 -12.49
C ILE A 37 4.44 -0.10 -12.26
N PRO A 38 4.70 -0.91 -13.31
CA PRO A 38 5.23 -2.25 -13.15
C PRO A 38 6.51 -2.25 -12.30
N LYS A 39 6.69 -3.26 -11.47
CA LYS A 39 7.82 -3.33 -10.55
C LYS A 39 9.16 -3.24 -11.27
N GLU A 40 9.31 -3.91 -12.39
CA GLU A 40 10.52 -3.89 -13.20
C GLU A 40 10.85 -2.48 -13.73
N ASP A 41 9.84 -1.69 -14.06
CA ASP A 41 10.04 -0.29 -14.50
C ASP A 41 10.31 0.63 -13.32
N LEU A 42 9.68 0.35 -12.17
CA LEU A 42 9.87 1.14 -10.96
C LEU A 42 11.35 1.16 -10.51
N TYR A 43 12.04 0.03 -10.68
CA TYR A 43 13.43 -0.11 -10.28
C TYR A 43 14.43 0.03 -11.44
N SER A 44 13.99 0.60 -12.55
CA SER A 44 14.81 0.94 -13.71
C SER A 44 14.89 2.46 -13.88
N PRO A 45 15.66 3.16 -13.04
CA PRO A 45 15.62 4.63 -12.95
C PRO A 45 16.17 5.36 -14.18
N TYR A 46 16.86 4.65 -15.08
CA TYR A 46 17.46 5.24 -16.28
C TYR A 46 16.54 5.20 -17.50
N ALA A 47 15.35 4.65 -17.36
CA ALA A 47 14.39 4.58 -18.44
C ALA A 47 13.00 4.95 -17.90
N ALA A 48 12.23 5.69 -18.70
CA ALA A 48 10.84 5.97 -18.33
C ALA A 48 9.99 4.69 -18.37
N PRO A 49 8.98 4.58 -17.49
CA PRO A 49 8.06 3.45 -17.55
C PRO A 49 7.39 3.34 -18.92
N LYS A 50 7.31 2.13 -19.45
CA LYS A 50 6.74 1.87 -20.78
C LYS A 50 5.23 1.69 -20.72
N ASP A 51 4.77 0.95 -19.72
CA ASP A 51 3.35 0.61 -19.55
C ASP A 51 2.85 1.19 -18.23
N LEU A 52 1.92 2.14 -18.34
CA LEU A 52 1.26 2.70 -17.18
C LEU A 52 -0.17 2.16 -17.13
N ALA A 53 -0.54 1.61 -15.98
CA ALA A 53 -1.91 1.20 -15.71
C ALA A 53 -2.52 2.14 -14.67
N MET A 54 -3.84 2.16 -14.59
CA MET A 54 -4.55 2.92 -13.59
C MET A 54 -4.97 2.00 -12.45
N GLY A 55 -4.52 2.32 -11.24
CA GLY A 55 -4.97 1.67 -10.02
C GLY A 55 -6.10 2.44 -9.37
N GLN A 56 -6.83 1.78 -8.48
CA GLN A 56 -7.96 2.37 -7.76
C GLN A 56 -7.86 2.02 -6.27
N LEU A 57 -7.77 3.04 -5.42
CA LEU A 57 -7.59 2.85 -3.98
C LEU A 57 -8.77 2.13 -3.32
N THR A 58 -10.00 2.46 -3.71
CA THR A 58 -11.20 1.77 -3.20
C THR A 58 -11.12 0.27 -3.51
N HIS A 59 -10.70 -0.09 -4.70
CA HIS A 59 -10.56 -1.48 -5.10
C HIS A 59 -9.45 -2.19 -4.29
N ASP A 60 -8.32 -1.53 -4.09
CA ASP A 60 -7.22 -2.06 -3.29
C ASP A 60 -7.65 -2.29 -1.85
N TRP A 61 -8.40 -1.35 -1.28
CA TRP A 61 -8.94 -1.48 0.08
C TRP A 61 -9.92 -2.65 0.19
N GLU A 62 -10.81 -2.83 -0.78
CA GLU A 62 -11.72 -3.97 -0.82
C GLU A 62 -10.96 -5.30 -0.85
N ARG A 63 -9.87 -5.40 -1.62
CA ARG A 63 -9.01 -6.58 -1.65
C ARG A 63 -8.33 -6.84 -0.29
N LEU A 64 -7.88 -5.79 0.37
CA LEU A 64 -7.32 -5.92 1.72
C LEU A 64 -8.37 -6.35 2.74
N GLN A 65 -9.62 -5.88 2.60
CA GLN A 65 -10.74 -6.33 3.43
C GLN A 65 -11.00 -7.84 3.25
N GLU A 66 -10.90 -8.35 2.04
CA GLU A 66 -11.02 -9.78 1.78
C GLU A 66 -9.94 -10.58 2.51
N ILE A 67 -8.70 -10.08 2.55
CA ILE A 67 -7.60 -10.69 3.30
C ILE A 67 -7.92 -10.64 4.81
N LEU A 68 -8.38 -9.51 5.32
CA LEU A 68 -8.72 -9.32 6.72
C LEU A 68 -9.79 -10.30 7.19
N HIS A 69 -10.76 -10.60 6.34
CA HIS A 69 -11.85 -11.52 6.64
C HIS A 69 -11.54 -12.99 6.26
N GLY A 70 -10.32 -13.27 5.82
CA GLY A 70 -9.87 -14.63 5.49
C GLY A 70 -10.45 -15.20 4.21
N SER A 71 -11.08 -14.38 3.36
CA SER A 71 -11.71 -14.84 2.11
C SER A 71 -10.80 -14.77 0.90
N SER A 72 -9.56 -14.30 1.05
CA SER A 72 -8.58 -14.21 -0.01
C SER A 72 -7.18 -14.51 0.50
N SER A 73 -6.32 -15.06 -0.37
CA SER A 73 -4.92 -15.29 -0.04
C SER A 73 -4.13 -13.99 -0.12
N PRO A 74 -3.29 -13.67 0.88
CA PRO A 74 -2.48 -12.45 0.87
C PRO A 74 -1.25 -12.53 -0.04
N LEU A 75 -0.93 -13.69 -0.63
CA LEU A 75 0.38 -13.96 -1.18
C LEU A 75 0.74 -13.22 -2.46
N ALA A 76 -0.22 -12.99 -3.36
CA ALA A 76 0.12 -12.46 -4.68
C ALA A 76 0.29 -10.94 -4.71
N TYR A 77 -0.68 -10.19 -4.23
CA TYR A 77 -0.71 -8.72 -4.38
C TYR A 77 -1.01 -7.97 -3.09
N GLY A 78 -1.11 -8.64 -1.96
CA GLY A 78 -1.44 -8.00 -0.69
C GLY A 78 -0.52 -6.82 -0.34
N LEU A 79 0.79 -6.99 -0.48
CA LEU A 79 1.74 -5.92 -0.21
C LEU A 79 1.66 -4.78 -1.22
N VAL A 80 1.32 -5.08 -2.48
CA VAL A 80 1.13 -4.05 -3.52
C VAL A 80 -0.09 -3.18 -3.18
N TRP A 81 -1.23 -3.80 -2.86
CA TRP A 81 -2.43 -3.06 -2.45
C TRP A 81 -2.20 -2.23 -1.19
N LEU A 82 -1.49 -2.81 -0.21
CA LEU A 82 -1.15 -2.10 1.01
C LEU A 82 -0.25 -0.89 0.72
N SER A 83 0.73 -1.03 -0.17
CA SER A 83 1.64 0.05 -0.50
C SER A 83 0.94 1.25 -1.12
N SER A 84 -0.06 1.03 -1.98
CA SER A 84 -0.84 2.12 -2.59
C SER A 84 -1.60 2.92 -1.52
N LEU A 85 -2.20 2.24 -0.55
CA LEU A 85 -2.92 2.89 0.55
C LEU A 85 -1.97 3.67 1.44
N LEU A 86 -0.86 3.07 1.82
CA LEU A 86 0.13 3.73 2.68
C LEU A 86 0.71 4.98 2.00
N ARG A 87 0.97 4.91 0.71
CA ARG A 87 1.44 6.07 -0.05
C ARG A 87 0.39 7.17 -0.12
N ALA A 88 -0.89 6.82 -0.27
CA ALA A 88 -1.98 7.78 -0.31
C ALA A 88 -2.20 8.47 1.05
N ILE A 89 -2.03 7.74 2.14
CA ILE A 89 -2.13 8.28 3.51
C ILE A 89 -0.94 9.19 3.82
N GLY A 90 0.24 8.74 3.45
CA GLY A 90 1.48 9.52 3.63
C GLY A 90 1.62 10.58 2.58
#